data_b1fb111e6c73e12339ee984f35e8123f
#
_entry.id   b1fb111e6c73e12339ee984f35e8123f
#
_cell.length_a   1.000
_cell.length_b   1.000
_cell.length_c   1.000
_cell.angle_alpha   90.00
_cell.angle_beta   90.00
_cell.angle_gamma   90.00
#
_symmetry.space_group_name_H-M   'P 1'
#
loop_
_entity.id
_entity.type
_entity.pdbx_description
1 polymer ?
#
loop_
_entity_poly.entity_id
_entity_poly.type
_entity_poly.pdbx_seq_one_letter_code
_entity_poly.pdbx_strand_id
1 'polypeptide(L)'
;MTCKIHREAIGEGRVVLRVSGRLAGDNVDMLRTLLQQENNVLTLDLKDVRLVDGEAVKLLAIHESNGVRIDNCPLYIREWIRREREGM
;
A
#
# COMPACT_ATOMS: atom_id res chain seq x y z
N MET A 1 10.45 2.76 -14.92
CA MET A 1 10.20 3.40 -13.62
C MET A 1 10.44 2.42 -12.49
N THR A 2 10.96 2.91 -11.41
CA THR A 2 11.26 2.10 -10.24
C THR A 2 10.20 2.31 -9.17
N CYS A 3 10.10 1.35 -8.27
CA CYS A 3 9.31 1.45 -7.06
C CYS A 3 10.28 1.42 -5.88
N LYS A 4 10.11 2.33 -4.96
CA LYS A 4 10.89 2.34 -3.72
C LYS A 4 9.96 2.18 -2.54
N ILE A 5 10.35 1.34 -1.60
CA ILE A 5 9.61 1.13 -0.37
C ILE A 5 10.56 1.37 0.78
N HIS A 6 10.24 2.36 1.60
CA HIS A 6 11.03 2.71 2.77
C HIS A 6 10.25 2.37 4.03
N ARG A 7 10.84 1.52 4.87
CA ARG A 7 10.24 1.13 6.14
C ARG A 7 10.77 2.02 7.26
N GLU A 8 9.87 2.60 8.03
CA GLU A 8 10.26 3.43 9.16
C GLU A 8 9.48 2.99 10.41
N ALA A 9 10.20 2.61 11.44
CA ALA A 9 9.59 2.31 12.74
C ALA A 9 9.37 3.63 13.47
N ILE A 10 8.11 3.91 13.85
CA ILE A 10 7.76 5.15 14.52
C ILE A 10 7.46 4.95 16.02
N GLY A 11 7.84 3.78 16.55
CA GLY A 11 7.72 3.47 17.98
C GLY A 11 6.46 2.73 18.34
N GLU A 12 6.46 2.11 19.52
CA GLU A 12 5.29 1.45 20.11
C GLU A 12 4.62 0.41 19.21
N GLY A 13 5.41 -0.34 18.46
CA GLY A 13 4.89 -1.36 17.57
C GLY A 13 4.24 -0.81 16.30
N ARG A 14 4.54 0.41 15.92
CA ARG A 14 4.00 1.05 14.72
C ARG A 14 5.08 1.20 13.66
N VAL A 15 4.70 0.94 12.42
CA VAL A 15 5.60 1.03 11.27
C VAL A 15 4.87 1.74 10.12
N VAL A 16 5.61 2.61 9.43
CA VAL A 16 5.14 3.24 8.20
C VAL A 16 5.96 2.69 7.04
N LEU A 17 5.29 2.23 6.00
CA LEU A 17 5.92 1.91 4.71
C LEU A 17 5.60 3.04 3.75
N ARG A 18 6.65 3.76 3.32
CA ARG A 18 6.51 4.81 2.31
C ARG A 18 6.80 4.20 0.96
N VAL A 19 5.77 4.18 0.11
CA VAL A 19 5.87 3.62 -1.23
C VAL A 19 5.93 4.77 -2.22
N SER A 20 6.86 4.69 -3.18
CA SER A 20 6.99 5.72 -4.20
C SER A 20 7.20 5.10 -5.57
N GLY A 21 6.83 5.84 -6.61
CA GLY A 21 7.02 5.44 -7.99
C GLY A 21 5.90 4.57 -8.53
N ARG A 22 6.28 3.50 -9.23
CA ARG A 22 5.34 2.63 -9.93
C ARG A 22 5.04 1.38 -9.08
N LEU A 23 3.83 1.31 -8.55
CA LEU A 23 3.37 0.13 -7.82
C LEU A 23 2.56 -0.75 -8.76
N ALA A 24 3.25 -1.55 -9.55
CA ALA A 24 2.66 -2.39 -10.57
C ALA A 24 3.60 -3.56 -10.87
N GLY A 25 3.05 -4.64 -11.44
CA GLY A 25 3.84 -5.81 -11.84
C GLY A 25 4.58 -6.45 -10.68
N ASP A 26 5.87 -6.71 -10.86
CA ASP A 26 6.70 -7.38 -9.85
C ASP A 26 6.83 -6.55 -8.56
N ASN A 27 6.66 -5.23 -8.65
CA ASN A 27 6.72 -4.37 -7.48
C ASN A 27 5.55 -4.63 -6.53
N VAL A 28 4.42 -5.09 -7.04
CA VAL A 28 3.27 -5.48 -6.21
C VAL A 28 3.62 -6.70 -5.38
N ASP A 29 4.33 -7.67 -5.97
CA ASP A 29 4.76 -8.86 -5.22
C ASP A 29 5.75 -8.52 -4.13
N MET A 30 6.63 -7.56 -4.40
CA MET A 30 7.57 -7.07 -3.40
C MET A 30 6.83 -6.47 -2.20
N LEU A 31 5.85 -5.62 -2.46
CA LEU A 31 5.04 -5.04 -1.39
C LEU A 31 4.24 -6.11 -0.65
N ARG A 32 3.65 -7.05 -1.37
CA ARG A 32 2.90 -8.17 -0.77
C ARG A 32 3.76 -8.93 0.24
N THR A 33 4.99 -9.25 -0.13
CA THR A 33 5.92 -9.96 0.74
C THR A 33 6.21 -9.16 2.01
N LEU A 34 6.48 -7.86 1.86
CA LEU A 34 6.73 -7.00 3.01
C LEU A 34 5.53 -6.93 3.95
N LEU A 35 4.32 -6.83 3.39
CA LEU A 35 3.11 -6.80 4.20
C LEU A 35 2.89 -8.09 4.96
N GLN A 36 3.21 -9.23 4.34
CA GLN A 36 3.06 -10.54 4.98
C GLN A 36 4.07 -10.75 6.12
N GLN A 37 5.23 -10.14 6.02
CA GLN A 37 6.29 -10.27 7.02
C GLN A 37 6.14 -9.29 8.18
N GLU A 38 5.31 -8.27 8.03
CA GLU A 38 5.20 -7.23 9.04
C GLU A 38 4.24 -7.65 10.16
N ASN A 39 4.74 -7.62 11.40
CA ASN A 39 3.97 -7.99 12.58
C ASN A 39 3.48 -6.79 13.39
N ASN A 40 3.87 -5.59 13.01
CA ASN A 40 3.53 -4.37 13.73
C ASN A 40 2.29 -3.71 13.11
N VAL A 41 1.71 -2.76 13.83
CA VAL A 41 0.64 -1.94 13.30
C VAL A 41 1.20 -1.13 12.14
N LEU A 42 0.57 -1.25 10.97
CA LEU A 42 1.13 -0.79 9.72
C LEU A 42 0.32 0.34 9.11
N THR A 43 1.02 1.36 8.66
CA THR A 43 0.49 2.43 7.82
C THR A 43 1.23 2.42 6.48
N LEU A 44 0.49 2.52 5.40
CA LEU A 44 1.05 2.70 4.06
C LEU A 44 0.91 4.16 3.69
N ASP A 45 2.03 4.81 3.37
CA ASP A 45 2.03 6.18 2.87
C ASP A 45 2.22 6.13 1.36
N LEU A 46 1.21 6.58 0.63
CA LEU A 46 1.18 6.51 -0.84
C LEU A 46 1.37 7.87 -1.50
N LYS A 47 1.84 8.85 -0.76
CA LYS A 47 2.00 10.23 -1.24
C LYS A 47 2.74 10.30 -2.58
N ASP A 48 3.79 9.53 -2.74
CA ASP A 48 4.67 9.58 -3.90
C ASP A 48 4.45 8.44 -4.89
N VAL A 49 3.37 7.68 -4.75
CA VAL A 49 2.99 6.67 -5.73
C VAL A 49 2.42 7.37 -6.96
N ARG A 50 2.96 7.05 -8.13
CA ARG A 50 2.59 7.69 -9.38
C ARG A 50 1.71 6.83 -10.26
N LEU A 51 1.82 5.52 -10.12
CA LEU A 51 1.08 4.57 -10.96
C LEU A 51 0.77 3.32 -10.17
N VAL A 52 -0.44 2.79 -10.35
CA VAL A 52 -0.84 1.48 -9.82
C VAL A 52 -1.50 0.67 -10.94
N ASP A 53 -1.46 -0.64 -10.83
CA ASP A 53 -2.26 -1.52 -11.67
C ASP A 53 -3.38 -2.18 -10.87
N GLY A 54 -4.19 -3.01 -11.52
CA GLY A 54 -5.31 -3.67 -10.86
C GLY A 54 -4.90 -4.56 -9.70
N GLU A 55 -3.77 -5.26 -9.82
CA GLU A 55 -3.29 -6.11 -8.75
C GLU A 55 -2.85 -5.30 -7.54
N ALA A 56 -2.24 -4.13 -7.77
CA ALA A 56 -1.87 -3.23 -6.69
C ALA A 56 -3.12 -2.75 -5.94
N VAL A 57 -4.15 -2.35 -6.67
CA VAL A 57 -5.40 -1.88 -6.06
C VAL A 57 -6.06 -2.98 -5.24
N LYS A 58 -6.09 -4.21 -5.74
CA LYS A 58 -6.64 -5.34 -4.99
C LYS A 58 -5.86 -5.59 -3.71
N LEU A 59 -4.54 -5.54 -3.77
CA LEU A 59 -3.69 -5.72 -2.61
C LEU A 59 -3.97 -4.65 -1.55
N LEU A 60 -4.05 -3.38 -1.98
CA LEU A 60 -4.31 -2.27 -1.08
C LEU A 60 -5.71 -2.40 -0.45
N ALA A 61 -6.71 -2.76 -1.24
CA ALA A 61 -8.07 -2.92 -0.76
C ALA A 61 -8.17 -4.03 0.31
N ILE A 62 -7.55 -5.17 0.07
CA ILE A 62 -7.55 -6.29 1.00
C ILE A 62 -6.89 -5.89 2.33
N HIS A 63 -5.73 -5.27 2.26
CA HIS A 63 -5.01 -4.90 3.49
C HIS A 63 -5.70 -3.78 4.25
N GLU A 64 -6.30 -2.82 3.55
CA GLU A 64 -7.09 -1.79 4.23
C GLU A 64 -8.29 -2.41 4.96
N SER A 65 -8.97 -3.36 4.34
CA SER A 65 -10.11 -4.04 4.98
C SER A 65 -9.67 -4.86 6.19
N ASN A 66 -8.41 -5.25 6.25
CA ASN A 66 -7.84 -6.00 7.38
C ASN A 66 -7.16 -5.10 8.43
N GLY A 67 -7.38 -3.79 8.36
CA GLY A 67 -6.91 -2.88 9.39
C GLY A 67 -5.65 -2.08 9.07
N VAL A 68 -5.04 -2.26 7.91
CA VAL A 68 -3.90 -1.44 7.50
C VAL A 68 -4.40 -0.04 7.15
N ARG A 69 -3.77 0.97 7.73
CA ARG A 69 -4.10 2.36 7.42
C ARG A 69 -3.40 2.80 6.15
N ILE A 70 -4.12 3.50 5.28
CA ILE A 70 -3.55 4.07 4.06
C ILE A 70 -3.62 5.59 4.17
N ASP A 71 -2.45 6.24 4.19
CA ASP A 71 -2.33 7.69 4.31
C ASP A 71 -1.88 8.31 2.99
N ASN A 72 -2.27 9.56 2.78
CA ASN A 72 -1.83 10.38 1.65
C ASN A 72 -2.10 9.72 0.30
N CYS A 73 -3.19 8.97 0.20
CA CYS A 73 -3.53 8.27 -1.03
C CYS A 73 -3.98 9.26 -2.10
N PRO A 74 -3.35 9.25 -3.29
CA PRO A 74 -3.85 10.07 -4.40
C PRO A 74 -5.31 9.76 -4.69
N LEU A 75 -6.06 10.80 -5.07
CA LEU A 75 -7.51 10.69 -5.19
C LEU A 75 -7.95 9.59 -6.15
N TYR A 76 -7.32 9.46 -7.31
CA TYR A 76 -7.73 8.45 -8.29
C TYR A 76 -7.49 7.02 -7.76
N ILE A 77 -6.43 6.82 -6.96
CA ILE A 77 -6.15 5.53 -6.34
C ILE A 77 -7.19 5.25 -5.26
N ARG A 78 -7.53 6.25 -4.45
CA ARG A 78 -8.55 6.12 -3.41
C ARG A 78 -9.91 5.73 -4.02
N GLU A 79 -10.27 6.35 -5.12
CA GLU A 79 -11.52 6.02 -5.82
C GLU A 79 -11.51 4.59 -6.35
N TRP A 80 -10.37 4.15 -6.88
CA TRP A 80 -10.22 2.78 -7.39
C TRP A 80 -10.29 1.76 -6.27
N ILE A 81 -9.60 2.03 -5.15
CA ILE A 81 -9.66 1.15 -3.96
C ILE A 81 -11.09 1.05 -3.44
N ARG A 82 -11.80 2.16 -3.37
CA ARG A 82 -13.19 2.17 -2.91
C ARG A 82 -14.07 1.28 -3.77
N ARG A 83 -13.95 1.38 -5.08
CA ARG A 83 -14.70 0.53 -6.02
C ARG A 83 -14.35 -0.95 -5.86
N GLU A 84 -13.08 -1.24 -5.66
CA GLU A 84 -12.63 -2.62 -5.45
C GLU A 84 -13.22 -3.18 -4.15
N ARG A 85 -13.27 -2.39 -3.09
CA ARG A 85 -13.84 -2.83 -1.82
C ARG A 85 -15.35 -3.06 -1.91
N GLU A 86 -16.06 -2.27 -2.70
CA GLU A 86 -17.47 -2.47 -2.93
C GLU A 86 -17.79 -3.78 -3.64
N GLY A 87 -16.84 -4.28 -4.44
CA GLY A 87 -16.97 -5.55 -5.15
C GLY A 87 -16.53 -6.78 -4.36
N MET A 88 -16.03 -6.60 -3.14
CA MET A 88 -15.53 -7.70 -2.32
C MET A 88 -16.65 -8.46 -1.61
#